data_48d0e425263e2863be1054f4a8b690d0
#
_entry.id   48d0e425263e2863be1054f4a8b690d0
#
_cell.length_a   1.000
_cell.length_b   1.000
_cell.length_c   1.000
_cell.angle_alpha   90.00
_cell.angle_beta   90.00
_cell.angle_gamma   90.00
#
_symmetry.space_group_name_H-M   'P 1'
#
loop_
_entity.id
_entity.type
_entity.pdbx_description
1 polymer ?
#
loop_
_entity_poly.entity_id
_entity_poly.type
_entity_poly.pdbx_seq_one_letter_code
_entity_poly.pdbx_strand_id
1 'polypeptide(L)'
;FTPENAKQAVLAFDGDVYDGLAAKTLSAADLDFAQQHVRILSGLYGILKPLDLMQPYRLEMGTKFANAGGKNLYAFWGETLLAAINAELAAMPRPVAVNLASEEYFKAAVGRKIRGEVIQPVFEDWSNGRYRIVSFFAKRARGLMARWAMATRDGDLAGGDLPGWLPDILGPNRVASLADRRGE
;
A
#
# COMPACT_ATOMS: atom_id res chain seq x y z
N PHE A 1 19.95 -1.39 -14.83
CA PHE A 1 19.63 -2.22 -13.67
C PHE A 1 19.94 -3.66 -14.00
N THR A 2 20.72 -4.31 -13.17
CA THR A 2 21.09 -5.72 -13.30
C THR A 2 20.94 -6.40 -11.92
N PRO A 3 20.87 -7.74 -11.84
CA PRO A 3 20.81 -8.44 -10.55
C PRO A 3 21.97 -8.11 -9.59
N GLU A 4 23.12 -7.67 -10.13
CA GLU A 4 24.32 -7.32 -9.33
C GLU A 4 24.20 -5.95 -8.68
N ASN A 5 23.44 -5.01 -9.28
CA ASN A 5 23.37 -3.62 -8.81
C ASN A 5 21.97 -3.14 -8.43
N ALA A 6 20.99 -4.03 -8.47
CA ALA A 6 19.60 -3.72 -8.15
C ALA A 6 18.96 -4.87 -7.38
N LYS A 7 17.82 -4.61 -6.74
CA LYS A 7 17.06 -5.58 -5.98
C LYS A 7 15.57 -5.39 -6.26
N GLN A 8 14.78 -6.45 -6.13
CA GLN A 8 13.33 -6.37 -6.27
C GLN A 8 12.75 -5.37 -5.26
N ALA A 9 11.83 -4.53 -5.71
CA ALA A 9 11.28 -3.44 -4.92
C ALA A 9 10.74 -3.91 -3.56
N VAL A 10 9.96 -4.99 -3.53
CA VAL A 10 9.40 -5.55 -2.29
C VAL A 10 10.44 -6.01 -1.27
N LEU A 11 11.65 -6.32 -1.72
CA LEU A 11 12.79 -6.72 -0.89
C LEU A 11 13.78 -5.59 -0.65
N ALA A 12 13.73 -4.53 -1.45
CA ALA A 12 14.64 -3.39 -1.39
C ALA A 12 14.16 -2.31 -0.43
N PHE A 13 12.86 -2.05 -0.40
CA PHE A 13 12.28 -1.13 0.56
C PHE A 13 12.37 -1.67 1.99
N ASP A 14 12.61 -0.75 2.93
CA ASP A 14 12.74 -1.01 4.35
C ASP A 14 11.82 -0.11 5.16
N GLY A 15 11.50 -0.52 6.39
CA GLY A 15 10.66 0.23 7.32
C GLY A 15 9.37 -0.51 7.72
N ASP A 16 8.63 0.09 8.66
CA ASP A 16 7.52 -0.53 9.40
C ASP A 16 6.46 -1.24 8.52
N VAL A 17 6.16 -0.71 7.34
CA VAL A 17 5.21 -1.32 6.39
C VAL A 17 5.78 -2.64 5.86
N TYR A 18 7.06 -2.64 5.50
CA TYR A 18 7.74 -3.81 4.94
C TYR A 18 8.06 -4.84 6.00
N ASP A 19 8.26 -4.43 7.25
CA ASP A 19 8.34 -5.33 8.41
C ASP A 19 7.02 -6.08 8.59
N GLY A 20 5.88 -5.37 8.48
CA GLY A 20 4.56 -5.99 8.52
C GLY A 20 4.29 -6.94 7.35
N LEU A 21 4.73 -6.58 6.16
CA LEU A 21 4.61 -7.41 4.95
C LEU A 21 5.47 -8.68 5.04
N ALA A 22 6.66 -8.58 5.66
CA ALA A 22 7.63 -9.67 5.81
C ALA A 22 7.91 -10.41 4.48
N ALA A 23 8.19 -9.66 3.40
CA ALA A 23 8.27 -10.16 2.04
C ALA A 23 9.24 -11.35 1.84
N LYS A 24 10.30 -11.45 2.65
CA LYS A 24 11.26 -12.56 2.61
C LYS A 24 10.65 -13.93 2.97
N THR A 25 9.47 -13.94 3.57
CA THR A 25 8.77 -15.15 4.01
C THR A 25 7.55 -15.48 3.12
N LEU A 26 7.34 -14.72 2.05
CA LEU A 26 6.30 -14.99 1.07
C LEU A 26 6.72 -16.17 0.18
N SER A 27 5.75 -16.99 -0.19
CA SER A 27 5.96 -18.05 -1.19
C SER A 27 6.13 -17.46 -2.59
N ALA A 28 6.62 -18.26 -3.55
CA ALA A 28 6.68 -17.86 -4.95
C ALA A 28 5.28 -17.51 -5.49
N ALA A 29 4.26 -18.28 -5.13
CA ALA A 29 2.88 -18.01 -5.52
C ALA A 29 2.32 -16.70 -4.95
N ASP A 30 2.70 -16.34 -3.71
CA ASP A 30 2.33 -15.05 -3.13
C ASP A 30 3.02 -13.89 -3.84
N LEU A 31 4.28 -14.06 -4.21
CA LEU A 31 5.04 -13.05 -4.97
C LEU A 31 4.49 -12.87 -6.39
N ASP A 32 4.08 -13.95 -7.06
CA ASP A 32 3.43 -13.89 -8.36
C ASP A 32 2.09 -13.18 -8.31
N PHE A 33 1.29 -13.46 -7.29
CA PHE A 33 0.04 -12.73 -7.05
C PHE A 33 0.31 -11.26 -6.75
N ALA A 34 1.28 -10.96 -5.87
CA ALA A 34 1.66 -9.60 -5.55
C ALA A 34 2.11 -8.82 -6.78
N GLN A 35 2.89 -9.43 -7.68
CA GLN A 35 3.37 -8.81 -8.92
C GLN A 35 2.21 -8.32 -9.81
N GLN A 36 1.09 -9.04 -9.78
CA GLN A 36 -0.09 -8.69 -10.56
C GLN A 36 -0.98 -7.65 -9.86
N HIS A 37 -1.10 -7.69 -8.53
CA HIS A 37 -2.13 -6.96 -7.79
C HIS A 37 -1.60 -5.85 -6.88
N VAL A 38 -0.33 -5.88 -6.48
CA VAL A 38 0.26 -4.87 -5.58
C VAL A 38 1.03 -3.83 -6.37
N ARG A 39 0.89 -2.58 -5.97
CA ARG A 39 1.66 -1.44 -6.49
C ARG A 39 2.33 -0.70 -5.34
N ILE A 40 3.60 -0.38 -5.51
CA ILE A 40 4.41 0.35 -4.55
C ILE A 40 4.62 1.76 -5.09
N LEU A 41 4.16 2.75 -4.34
CA LEU A 41 4.35 4.15 -4.70
C LEU A 41 5.73 4.63 -4.25
N SER A 42 6.42 5.34 -5.11
CA SER A 42 7.80 5.79 -4.95
C SER A 42 7.97 7.24 -5.38
N GLY A 43 8.69 8.02 -4.59
CA GLY A 43 9.00 9.41 -4.96
C GLY A 43 9.90 9.50 -6.20
N LEU A 44 10.82 8.54 -6.37
CA LEU A 44 11.76 8.52 -7.50
C LEU A 44 11.23 7.72 -8.70
N TYR A 45 10.66 6.53 -8.47
CA TYR A 45 10.26 5.61 -9.54
C TYR A 45 8.77 5.72 -9.91
N GLY A 46 7.98 6.48 -9.14
CA GLY A 46 6.54 6.64 -9.36
C GLY A 46 5.74 5.44 -8.88
N ILE A 47 5.52 4.47 -9.74
CA ILE A 47 4.84 3.20 -9.42
C ILE A 47 5.76 2.04 -9.76
N LEU A 48 5.94 1.14 -8.82
CA LEU A 48 6.68 -0.10 -8.98
C LEU A 48 5.77 -1.30 -8.72
N LYS A 49 6.01 -2.37 -9.44
CA LYS A 49 5.52 -3.70 -9.08
C LYS A 49 6.50 -4.36 -8.10
N PRO A 50 6.06 -5.31 -7.28
CA PRO A 50 6.91 -5.93 -6.26
C PRO A 50 8.25 -6.48 -6.73
N LEU A 51 8.29 -7.09 -7.92
CA LEU A 51 9.50 -7.73 -8.46
C LEU A 51 10.30 -6.82 -9.41
N ASP A 52 9.87 -5.57 -9.61
CA ASP A 52 10.64 -4.60 -10.40
C ASP A 52 11.99 -4.34 -9.72
N LEU A 53 13.05 -4.32 -10.53
CA LEU A 53 14.39 -4.03 -10.03
C LEU A 53 14.55 -2.54 -9.75
N MET A 54 15.04 -2.20 -8.57
CA MET A 54 15.37 -0.84 -8.17
C MET A 54 16.72 -0.75 -7.49
N GLN A 55 17.30 0.43 -7.54
CA GLN A 55 18.49 0.78 -6.76
C GLN A 55 18.09 1.54 -5.50
N PRO A 56 18.89 1.47 -4.42
CA PRO A 56 18.59 2.21 -3.19
C PRO A 56 18.52 3.71 -3.44
N TYR A 57 17.56 4.36 -2.83
CA TYR A 57 17.43 5.81 -2.86
C TYR A 57 16.73 6.31 -1.59
N ARG A 58 16.80 7.62 -1.36
CA ARG A 58 16.01 8.26 -0.32
C ARG A 58 15.41 9.56 -0.86
N LEU A 59 14.14 9.49 -1.27
CA LEU A 59 13.37 10.63 -1.75
C LEU A 59 11.89 10.40 -1.40
N GLU A 60 11.43 11.09 -0.37
CA GLU A 60 10.04 11.02 0.05
C GLU A 60 9.15 11.84 -0.89
N MET A 61 7.92 11.39 -1.14
CA MET A 61 6.99 12.04 -2.06
C MET A 61 6.67 13.49 -1.67
N GLY A 62 6.61 13.78 -0.37
CA GLY A 62 6.37 15.12 0.17
C GLY A 62 7.57 16.06 0.17
N THR A 63 8.75 15.61 -0.30
CA THR A 63 9.96 16.42 -0.33
C THR A 63 9.75 17.68 -1.19
N LYS A 64 10.15 18.83 -0.64
CA LYS A 64 10.15 20.11 -1.36
C LYS A 64 11.33 20.16 -2.31
N PHE A 65 11.20 19.51 -3.45
CA PHE A 65 12.22 19.39 -4.49
C PHE A 65 11.72 20.02 -5.78
N ALA A 66 12.20 21.22 -6.08
CA ALA A 66 11.93 21.90 -7.34
C ALA A 66 12.66 21.19 -8.49
N ASN A 67 11.98 20.94 -9.57
CA ASN A 67 12.46 20.16 -10.71
C ASN A 67 11.83 20.67 -12.03
N ALA A 68 12.16 20.06 -13.16
CA ALA A 68 11.65 20.46 -14.47
C ALA A 68 10.11 20.35 -14.58
N GLY A 69 9.45 19.49 -13.81
CA GLY A 69 7.99 19.34 -13.77
C GLY A 69 7.28 20.30 -12.82
N GLY A 70 8.02 21.07 -12.00
CA GLY A 70 7.43 22.05 -11.10
C GLY A 70 8.09 22.15 -9.73
N LYS A 71 7.34 22.71 -8.78
CA LYS A 71 7.86 23.07 -7.44
C LYS A 71 8.09 21.90 -6.47
N ASN A 72 7.62 20.70 -6.79
CA ASN A 72 7.72 19.51 -5.95
C ASN A 72 7.41 18.24 -6.76
N LEU A 73 7.51 17.07 -6.13
CA LEU A 73 7.27 15.78 -6.78
C LEU A 73 5.79 15.58 -7.16
N TYR A 74 4.84 16.17 -6.45
CA TYR A 74 3.43 16.11 -6.83
C TYR A 74 3.20 16.80 -8.20
N ALA A 75 3.87 17.93 -8.43
CA ALA A 75 3.82 18.61 -9.73
C ALA A 75 4.56 17.82 -10.81
N PHE A 76 5.68 17.19 -10.48
CA PHE A 76 6.46 16.36 -11.39
C PHE A 76 5.65 15.16 -11.89
N TRP A 77 5.06 14.40 -10.98
CA TRP A 77 4.28 13.22 -11.31
C TRP A 77 2.94 13.57 -11.95
N GLY A 78 2.35 14.71 -11.56
CA GLY A 78 1.10 15.22 -12.11
C GLY A 78 -0.01 14.15 -12.13
N GLU A 79 -0.56 13.89 -13.31
CA GLU A 79 -1.59 12.86 -13.52
C GLU A 79 -1.01 11.51 -13.97
N THR A 80 0.31 11.37 -14.09
CA THR A 80 0.96 10.14 -14.61
C THR A 80 0.64 8.92 -13.76
N LEU A 81 0.72 9.05 -12.43
CA LEU A 81 0.43 7.95 -11.52
C LEU A 81 -1.05 7.57 -11.56
N LEU A 82 -1.93 8.55 -11.60
CA LEU A 82 -3.36 8.33 -11.72
C LEU A 82 -3.73 7.63 -13.04
N ALA A 83 -3.12 8.05 -14.13
CA ALA A 83 -3.37 7.44 -15.44
C ALA A 83 -2.96 5.95 -15.45
N ALA A 84 -1.80 5.64 -14.87
CA ALA A 84 -1.32 4.26 -14.76
C ALA A 84 -2.27 3.39 -13.90
N ILE A 85 -2.69 3.88 -12.73
CA ILE A 85 -3.64 3.17 -11.86
C ILE A 85 -4.99 2.97 -12.57
N ASN A 86 -5.51 3.99 -13.22
CA ASN A 86 -6.77 3.88 -13.95
C ASN A 86 -6.70 2.91 -15.13
N ALA A 87 -5.56 2.82 -15.81
CA ALA A 87 -5.36 1.84 -16.88
C ALA A 87 -5.42 0.40 -16.36
N GLU A 88 -4.81 0.15 -15.19
CA GLU A 88 -4.86 -1.18 -14.56
C GLU A 88 -6.27 -1.51 -14.05
N LEU A 89 -6.95 -0.57 -13.39
CA LEU A 89 -8.32 -0.75 -12.92
C LEU A 89 -9.30 -1.03 -14.07
N ALA A 90 -9.10 -0.38 -15.22
CA ALA A 90 -9.95 -0.61 -16.39
C ALA A 90 -9.83 -2.03 -16.98
N ALA A 91 -8.74 -2.73 -16.72
CA ALA A 91 -8.53 -4.10 -17.13
C ALA A 91 -9.16 -5.13 -16.16
N MET A 92 -9.67 -4.70 -15.01
CA MET A 92 -10.25 -5.57 -14.00
C MET A 92 -11.75 -5.75 -14.23
N PRO A 93 -12.30 -6.97 -14.08
CA PRO A 93 -13.74 -7.22 -14.14
C PRO A 93 -14.52 -6.41 -13.09
N ARG A 94 -13.92 -6.21 -11.91
CA ARG A 94 -14.40 -5.34 -10.85
C ARG A 94 -13.28 -4.38 -10.44
N PRO A 95 -13.35 -3.11 -10.84
CA PRO A 95 -12.30 -2.12 -10.57
C PRO A 95 -12.35 -1.69 -9.09
N VAL A 96 -11.55 -2.32 -8.25
CA VAL A 96 -11.41 -2.01 -6.82
C VAL A 96 -9.94 -1.77 -6.50
N ALA A 97 -9.66 -0.66 -5.82
CA ALA A 97 -8.34 -0.33 -5.30
C ALA A 97 -8.39 -0.28 -3.77
N VAL A 98 -7.52 -1.03 -3.10
CA VAL A 98 -7.33 -0.96 -1.64
C VAL A 98 -6.17 -0.04 -1.34
N ASN A 99 -6.44 1.11 -0.72
CA ASN A 99 -5.40 2.07 -0.37
C ASN A 99 -4.71 1.70 0.96
N LEU A 100 -3.51 1.14 0.85
CA LEU A 100 -2.62 0.88 1.98
C LEU A 100 -1.45 1.87 2.04
N ALA A 101 -1.38 2.84 1.13
CA ALA A 101 -0.37 3.89 1.15
C ALA A 101 -0.64 4.93 2.24
N SER A 102 0.38 5.68 2.63
CA SER A 102 0.18 6.85 3.47
C SER A 102 -0.55 7.95 2.70
N GLU A 103 -1.17 8.89 3.40
CA GLU A 103 -1.85 10.04 2.79
C GLU A 103 -0.90 10.82 1.87
N GLU A 104 0.37 10.96 2.26
CA GLU A 104 1.41 11.61 1.49
C GLU A 104 1.57 10.97 0.10
N TYR A 105 1.71 9.66 0.03
CA TYR A 105 1.89 8.94 -1.23
C TYR A 105 0.59 8.80 -2.01
N PHE A 106 -0.51 8.50 -1.33
CA PHE A 106 -1.81 8.36 -1.98
C PHE A 106 -2.27 9.65 -2.66
N LYS A 107 -2.00 10.80 -2.06
CA LYS A 107 -2.27 12.11 -2.64
C LYS A 107 -1.60 12.31 -4.02
N ALA A 108 -0.41 11.76 -4.22
CA ALA A 108 0.28 11.84 -5.50
C ALA A 108 -0.37 10.95 -6.57
N ALA A 109 -0.97 9.84 -6.15
CA ALA A 109 -1.55 8.84 -7.05
C ALA A 109 -3.02 9.12 -7.40
N VAL A 110 -3.75 9.89 -6.61
CA VAL A 110 -5.20 9.84 -6.60
C VAL A 110 -5.82 11.17 -6.90
N GLY A 111 -5.31 12.13 -7.17
CA GLY A 111 -6.26 13.23 -7.45
C GLY A 111 -7.72 12.70 -7.42
N ARG A 112 -8.73 13.48 -7.42
CA ARG A 112 -10.15 13.07 -7.23
C ARG A 112 -10.75 12.19 -8.37
N LYS A 113 -9.93 11.40 -9.11
CA LYS A 113 -10.32 10.83 -10.41
C LYS A 113 -10.00 9.34 -10.58
N ILE A 114 -9.85 8.56 -9.52
CA ILE A 114 -9.78 7.09 -9.66
C ILE A 114 -11.09 6.57 -10.26
N ARG A 115 -10.96 5.75 -11.29
CA ARG A 115 -12.07 5.10 -12.00
C ARG A 115 -12.34 3.72 -11.41
N GLY A 116 -12.86 3.70 -10.18
CA GLY A 116 -13.17 2.45 -9.47
C GLY A 116 -13.55 2.72 -8.02
N GLU A 117 -13.92 1.66 -7.32
CA GLU A 117 -14.15 1.69 -5.89
C GLU A 117 -12.79 1.82 -5.16
N VAL A 118 -12.69 2.72 -4.19
CA VAL A 118 -11.50 2.84 -3.34
C VAL A 118 -11.86 2.45 -1.92
N ILE A 119 -11.27 1.36 -1.45
CA ILE A 119 -11.37 0.92 -0.06
C ILE A 119 -10.15 1.48 0.68
N GLN A 120 -10.39 2.22 1.75
CA GLN A 120 -9.33 2.78 2.58
C GLN A 120 -9.45 2.27 4.01
N PRO A 121 -8.73 1.19 4.38
CA PRO A 121 -8.67 0.72 5.75
C PRO A 121 -8.08 1.77 6.69
N VAL A 122 -8.68 1.94 7.84
CA VAL A 122 -8.18 2.81 8.91
C VAL A 122 -7.75 1.93 10.08
N PHE A 123 -6.51 2.07 10.50
CA PHE A 123 -5.93 1.30 11.59
C PHE A 123 -5.80 2.19 12.82
N GLU A 124 -6.57 1.87 13.84
CA GLU A 124 -6.61 2.62 15.10
C GLU A 124 -6.21 1.72 16.27
N ASP A 125 -5.52 2.29 17.23
CA ASP A 125 -5.12 1.64 18.47
C ASP A 125 -5.75 2.32 19.67
N TRP A 126 -6.07 1.55 20.72
CA TRP A 126 -6.60 2.10 21.96
C TRP A 126 -5.49 2.80 22.74
N SER A 127 -5.63 4.12 22.91
CA SER A 127 -4.64 4.91 23.62
C SER A 127 -5.30 6.10 24.31
N ASN A 128 -4.99 6.27 25.61
CA ASN A 128 -5.53 7.35 26.43
C ASN A 128 -7.07 7.44 26.43
N GLY A 129 -7.74 6.28 26.57
CA GLY A 129 -9.19 6.23 26.72
C GLY A 129 -9.98 6.35 25.40
N ARG A 130 -9.33 6.31 24.24
CA ARG A 130 -9.99 6.39 22.93
C ARG A 130 -9.22 5.66 21.83
N TYR A 131 -9.91 5.29 20.76
CA TYR A 131 -9.26 4.84 19.52
C TYR A 131 -8.64 6.01 18.78
N ARG A 132 -7.41 5.84 18.30
CA ARG A 132 -6.69 6.82 17.50
C ARG A 132 -5.64 6.15 16.62
N ILE A 133 -5.29 6.82 15.52
CA ILE A 133 -4.21 6.36 14.65
C ILE A 133 -2.88 6.59 15.39
N VAL A 134 -2.15 5.50 15.65
CA VAL A 134 -0.77 5.51 16.13
C VAL A 134 0.13 5.18 14.95
N SER A 135 0.95 6.13 14.51
CA SER A 135 1.67 6.07 13.24
C SER A 135 2.48 4.78 13.04
N PHE A 136 3.23 4.35 14.04
CA PHE A 136 4.04 3.13 13.97
C PHE A 136 3.17 1.87 13.76
N PHE A 137 2.14 1.70 14.57
CA PHE A 137 1.23 0.55 14.46
C PHE A 137 0.45 0.57 13.16
N ALA A 138 -0.04 1.75 12.73
CA ALA A 138 -0.76 1.89 11.47
C ALA A 138 0.11 1.54 10.26
N LYS A 139 1.41 1.89 10.26
CA LYS A 139 2.33 1.50 9.18
C LYS A 139 2.48 -0.01 9.12
N ARG A 140 2.79 -0.66 10.24
CA ARG A 140 2.94 -2.12 10.31
C ARG A 140 1.66 -2.84 9.90
N ALA A 141 0.50 -2.36 10.36
CA ALA A 141 -0.80 -2.93 10.03
C ALA A 141 -1.11 -2.89 8.52
N ARG A 142 -0.67 -1.84 7.80
CA ARG A 142 -0.80 -1.80 6.33
C ARG A 142 -0.03 -2.92 5.65
N GLY A 143 1.19 -3.19 6.10
CA GLY A 143 1.99 -4.31 5.59
C GLY A 143 1.35 -5.67 5.87
N LEU A 144 0.83 -5.86 7.07
CA LEU A 144 0.11 -7.07 7.46
C LEU A 144 -1.16 -7.27 6.64
N MET A 145 -1.93 -6.20 6.40
CA MET A 145 -3.13 -6.26 5.56
C MET A 145 -2.78 -6.63 4.12
N ALA A 146 -1.69 -6.08 3.57
CA ALA A 146 -1.22 -6.48 2.24
C ALA A 146 -0.86 -7.97 2.20
N ARG A 147 -0.12 -8.46 3.21
CA ARG A 147 0.23 -9.87 3.35
C ARG A 147 -1.01 -10.77 3.44
N TRP A 148 -1.97 -10.37 4.27
CA TRP A 148 -3.22 -11.10 4.44
C TRP A 148 -4.00 -11.20 3.12
N ALA A 149 -4.14 -10.10 2.38
CA ALA A 149 -4.82 -10.11 1.09
C ALA A 149 -4.16 -11.04 0.05
N MET A 150 -2.83 -11.18 0.09
CA MET A 150 -2.11 -12.14 -0.76
C MET A 150 -2.37 -13.60 -0.35
N ALA A 151 -2.39 -13.87 0.96
CA ALA A 151 -2.59 -15.22 1.49
C ALA A 151 -4.03 -15.74 1.30
N THR A 152 -5.01 -14.83 1.21
CA THR A 152 -6.44 -15.17 1.12
C THR A 152 -7.03 -14.99 -0.28
N ARG A 153 -6.20 -14.88 -1.30
CA ARG A 153 -6.57 -14.62 -2.71
C ARG A 153 -7.54 -15.64 -3.32
N ASP A 154 -7.51 -16.88 -2.84
CA ASP A 154 -8.29 -18.00 -3.40
C ASP A 154 -9.72 -18.11 -2.82
N GLY A 155 -10.18 -17.07 -2.11
CA GLY A 155 -11.56 -17.00 -1.63
C GLY A 155 -11.84 -17.73 -0.33
N ASP A 156 -10.82 -18.15 0.42
CA ASP A 156 -10.93 -18.75 1.75
C ASP A 156 -11.56 -17.80 2.82
N LEU A 157 -12.04 -16.65 2.38
CA LEU A 157 -12.82 -15.71 3.19
C LEU A 157 -14.31 -16.05 3.24
N ALA A 158 -14.73 -17.21 2.76
CA ALA A 158 -16.14 -17.62 2.77
C ALA A 158 -16.75 -17.75 4.19
N GLY A 159 -15.95 -17.57 5.25
CA GLY A 159 -16.37 -17.67 6.63
C GLY A 159 -16.36 -16.36 7.45
N GLY A 160 -15.92 -15.25 6.90
CA GLY A 160 -15.87 -13.98 7.67
C GLY A 160 -14.83 -13.94 8.80
N ASP A 161 -14.06 -15.00 8.99
CA ASP A 161 -13.06 -15.08 10.04
C ASP A 161 -11.73 -14.45 9.58
N LEU A 162 -11.32 -13.41 10.27
CA LEU A 162 -9.95 -12.91 10.17
C LEU A 162 -8.98 -14.04 10.52
N PRO A 163 -7.85 -14.18 9.80
CA PRO A 163 -6.87 -15.20 10.14
C PRO A 163 -6.53 -15.15 11.63
N GLY A 164 -6.44 -16.29 12.29
CA GLY A 164 -6.24 -16.39 13.74
C GLY A 164 -5.03 -15.63 14.27
N TRP A 165 -4.02 -15.41 13.42
CA TRP A 165 -2.83 -14.61 13.75
C TRP A 165 -3.07 -13.08 13.66
N LEU A 166 -4.13 -12.62 12.98
CA LEU A 166 -4.39 -11.18 12.82
C LEU A 166 -4.81 -10.51 14.14
N PRO A 167 -5.68 -11.13 14.99
CA PRO A 167 -5.95 -10.62 16.34
C PRO A 167 -4.70 -10.57 17.21
N ASP A 168 -3.82 -11.57 17.13
CA ASP A 168 -2.58 -11.63 17.93
C ASP A 168 -1.60 -10.51 17.55
N ILE A 169 -1.61 -10.09 16.30
CA ILE A 169 -0.72 -9.04 15.79
C ILE A 169 -1.33 -7.64 15.96
N LEU A 170 -2.63 -7.51 15.79
CA LEU A 170 -3.33 -6.24 15.98
C LEU A 170 -3.61 -5.97 17.46
N GLY A 171 -3.55 -7.00 18.32
CA GLY A 171 -3.93 -6.88 19.72
C GLY A 171 -5.37 -6.37 19.84
N PRO A 172 -5.65 -5.42 20.75
CA PRO A 172 -6.96 -4.77 20.84
C PRO A 172 -7.24 -3.76 19.73
N ASN A 173 -6.48 -3.79 18.63
CA ASN A 173 -6.60 -2.84 17.53
C ASN A 173 -7.87 -3.09 16.70
N ARG A 174 -8.47 -2.00 16.26
CA ARG A 174 -9.65 -2.04 15.42
C ARG A 174 -9.29 -1.67 13.97
N VAL A 175 -9.76 -2.48 13.03
CA VAL A 175 -9.80 -2.10 11.61
C VAL A 175 -11.20 -1.57 11.32
N ALA A 176 -11.31 -0.29 10.97
CA ALA A 176 -12.56 0.32 10.59
C ALA A 176 -12.51 0.84 9.16
N SER A 177 -13.58 0.70 8.41
CA SER A 177 -13.72 1.35 7.10
C SER A 177 -14.27 2.78 7.27
N LEU A 178 -14.04 3.64 6.28
CA LEU A 178 -14.64 4.98 6.25
C LEU A 178 -16.18 4.94 6.18
N ALA A 179 -16.75 3.83 5.73
CA ALA A 179 -18.21 3.63 5.71
C ALA A 179 -18.79 3.53 7.13
N ASP A 180 -18.05 2.94 8.08
CA ASP A 180 -18.49 2.76 9.46
C ASP A 180 -18.56 4.08 10.24
N ARG A 181 -17.89 5.14 9.76
CA ARG A 181 -17.88 6.46 10.39
C ARG A 181 -19.04 7.38 9.99
N ARG A 182 -19.85 6.98 9.01
CA ARG A 182 -21.01 7.79 8.57
C ARG A 182 -22.31 7.48 9.31
N GLY A 183 -22.26 6.57 10.27
CA GLY A 183 -23.41 6.14 11.06
C GLY A 183 -23.38 6.54 12.54
N GLU A 184 -22.39 7.40 12.95
CA GLU A 184 -22.34 7.98 14.30
C GLU A 184 -22.64 9.47 14.27
#